data_128f00b1dfd19fdf05783e94c331b77e
#
_entry.id   128f00b1dfd19fdf05783e94c331b77e
#
_cell.length_a   1.000
_cell.length_b   1.000
_cell.length_c   1.000
_cell.angle_alpha   90.00
_cell.angle_beta   90.00
_cell.angle_gamma   90.00
#
_symmetry.space_group_name_H-M   'P 1'
#
loop_
_entity.id
_entity.type
_entity.pdbx_description
1 polymer ?
#
loop_
_entity_poly.entity_id
_entity_poly.type
_entity_poly.pdbx_seq_one_letter_code
_entity_poly.pdbx_strand_id
1 'polypeptide(L)'
;EPDMNSPHGLRFTRYINDPKNPNSISNNDVYFTYQDSQGRIWVGLLGGGLNLISEENGAITFIHKYNGLKQYPAYGLYMEVRTMTEDEDGRIWVGTMDGLMSFDGHFTAPEQIQFETYRQVSENSNVADNDIYVLYKDTDSQIWVSVFGGGLNKLVRYDKEKREPIFKSYGIREGM
;
A
#
# COMPACT_ATOMS: atom_id res chain seq x y z
N GLU A 1 -3.62 9.75 -23.70
CA GLU A 1 -3.65 10.79 -24.72
C GLU A 1 -4.73 10.49 -25.76
N PRO A 2 -5.42 11.50 -26.31
CA PRO A 2 -6.36 11.27 -27.41
C PRO A 2 -5.62 10.76 -28.66
N ASP A 3 -6.01 9.61 -29.17
CA ASP A 3 -5.48 9.07 -30.41
C ASP A 3 -6.53 9.24 -31.51
N MET A 4 -6.33 10.22 -32.41
CA MET A 4 -7.24 10.51 -33.49
C MET A 4 -7.31 9.38 -34.55
N ASN A 5 -6.38 8.41 -34.50
CA ASN A 5 -6.35 7.25 -35.38
C ASN A 5 -7.01 6.01 -34.77
N SER A 6 -7.41 6.08 -33.48
CA SER A 6 -8.15 5.02 -32.83
C SER A 6 -9.65 5.16 -33.09
N PRO A 7 -10.40 4.11 -33.40
CA PRO A 7 -11.85 4.15 -33.59
C PRO A 7 -12.62 4.75 -32.39
N HIS A 8 -12.00 4.81 -31.23
CA HIS A 8 -12.59 5.34 -29.98
C HIS A 8 -11.82 6.54 -29.39
N GLY A 9 -10.81 7.10 -30.11
CA GLY A 9 -10.05 8.27 -29.66
C GLY A 9 -9.18 8.03 -28.42
N LEU A 10 -9.03 6.80 -27.96
CA LEU A 10 -8.27 6.45 -26.77
C LEU A 10 -7.09 5.53 -27.11
N ARG A 11 -5.93 5.87 -26.58
CA ARG A 11 -4.72 5.03 -26.66
C ARG A 11 -4.38 4.51 -25.28
N PHE A 12 -4.19 3.19 -25.16
CA PHE A 12 -3.75 2.53 -23.95
C PHE A 12 -2.32 2.03 -24.10
N THR A 13 -1.49 2.31 -23.10
CA THR A 13 -0.18 1.70 -22.97
C THR A 13 -0.25 0.64 -21.87
N ARG A 14 0.16 -0.57 -22.17
CA ARG A 14 0.19 -1.68 -21.23
C ARG A 14 1.61 -1.86 -20.69
N TYR A 15 1.74 -1.88 -19.37
CA TYR A 15 2.98 -2.19 -18.67
C TYR A 15 2.86 -3.60 -18.07
N ILE A 16 3.84 -4.45 -18.35
CA ILE A 16 3.91 -5.84 -17.87
C ILE A 16 5.27 -6.10 -17.25
N ASN A 17 5.34 -7.10 -16.38
CA ASN A 17 6.61 -7.59 -15.85
C ASN A 17 7.48 -8.16 -16.97
N ASP A 18 8.74 -7.71 -17.01
CA ASP A 18 9.78 -8.27 -17.85
C ASP A 18 10.99 -8.63 -16.97
N PRO A 19 11.26 -9.92 -16.74
CA PRO A 19 12.40 -10.35 -15.92
C PRO A 19 13.78 -9.88 -16.39
N LYS A 20 13.88 -9.41 -17.64
CA LYS A 20 15.11 -8.85 -18.21
C LYS A 20 15.22 -7.34 -18.02
N ASN A 21 14.13 -6.69 -17.66
CA ASN A 21 14.12 -5.26 -17.40
C ASN A 21 13.86 -4.99 -15.91
N PRO A 22 14.89 -4.65 -15.12
CA PRO A 22 14.74 -4.42 -13.69
C PRO A 22 13.84 -3.23 -13.33
N ASN A 23 13.52 -2.38 -14.30
CA ASN A 23 12.65 -1.22 -14.13
C ASN A 23 11.22 -1.46 -14.63
N SER A 24 10.89 -2.69 -15.03
CA SER A 24 9.51 -3.07 -15.31
C SER A 24 8.71 -3.25 -14.03
N ILE A 25 7.38 -3.26 -14.10
CA ILE A 25 6.52 -3.61 -12.96
C ILE A 25 6.92 -4.97 -12.38
N SER A 26 6.95 -5.12 -11.06
CA SER A 26 7.53 -6.30 -10.38
C SER A 26 6.70 -7.58 -10.50
N ASN A 27 5.40 -7.48 -10.83
CA ASN A 27 4.48 -8.59 -11.08
C ASN A 27 3.34 -8.10 -11.99
N ASN A 28 2.57 -9.02 -12.59
CA ASN A 28 1.41 -8.68 -13.44
C ASN A 28 0.08 -8.65 -12.67
N ASP A 29 0.03 -9.17 -11.45
CA ASP A 29 -1.18 -9.24 -10.64
C ASP A 29 -1.39 -7.93 -9.87
N VAL A 30 -1.85 -6.90 -10.60
CA VAL A 30 -2.14 -5.57 -10.06
C VAL A 30 -3.46 -5.59 -9.31
N TYR A 31 -3.43 -5.19 -8.05
CA TYR A 31 -4.60 -5.16 -7.18
C TYR A 31 -5.22 -3.77 -7.07
N PHE A 32 -4.40 -2.73 -6.91
CA PHE A 32 -4.86 -1.35 -6.84
C PHE A 32 -3.79 -0.36 -7.33
N THR A 33 -4.23 0.86 -7.57
CA THR A 33 -3.37 2.04 -7.73
C THR A 33 -3.82 3.11 -6.72
N TYR A 34 -2.85 3.87 -6.19
CA TYR A 34 -3.11 4.94 -5.23
C TYR A 34 -2.25 6.15 -5.54
N GLN A 35 -2.84 7.35 -5.51
CA GLN A 35 -2.10 8.60 -5.60
C GLN A 35 -2.01 9.22 -4.21
N ASP A 36 -0.79 9.45 -3.74
CA ASP A 36 -0.54 10.11 -2.46
C ASP A 36 -0.65 11.64 -2.55
N SER A 37 -0.60 12.33 -1.41
CA SER A 37 -0.72 13.79 -1.33
C SER A 37 0.42 14.54 -2.03
N GLN A 38 1.55 13.86 -2.30
CA GLN A 38 2.67 14.39 -3.07
C GLN A 38 2.49 14.19 -4.59
N GLY A 39 1.37 13.60 -5.02
CA GLY A 39 1.06 13.31 -6.42
C GLY A 39 1.74 12.07 -6.98
N ARG A 40 2.47 11.30 -6.17
CA ARG A 40 3.14 10.07 -6.59
C ARG A 40 2.12 8.95 -6.74
N ILE A 41 2.30 8.09 -7.75
CA ILE A 41 1.40 6.96 -8.00
C ILE A 41 2.06 5.67 -7.55
N TRP A 42 1.37 4.99 -6.66
CA TRP A 42 1.73 3.68 -6.12
C TRP A 42 0.89 2.59 -6.77
N VAL A 43 1.48 1.43 -6.95
CA VAL A 43 0.82 0.23 -7.47
C VAL A 43 1.01 -0.89 -6.46
N GLY A 44 -0.07 -1.46 -5.97
CA GLY A 44 -0.07 -2.63 -5.10
C GLY A 44 -0.31 -3.89 -5.89
N LEU A 45 0.50 -4.91 -5.61
CA LEU A 45 0.50 -6.17 -6.37
C LEU A 45 0.41 -7.37 -5.43
N LEU A 46 -0.18 -8.45 -5.91
CA LEU A 46 -0.06 -9.76 -5.28
C LEU A 46 1.27 -10.41 -5.74
N GLY A 47 2.11 -10.79 -4.78
CA GLY A 47 3.44 -11.36 -5.03
C GLY A 47 4.50 -10.36 -5.51
N GLY A 48 4.09 -9.13 -5.82
CA GLY A 48 4.97 -8.07 -6.32
C GLY A 48 5.32 -6.98 -5.29
N GLY A 49 4.58 -6.90 -4.19
CA GLY A 49 4.71 -5.85 -3.19
C GLY A 49 4.24 -4.50 -3.69
N LEU A 50 4.85 -3.41 -3.20
CA LEU A 50 4.62 -2.06 -3.69
C LEU A 50 5.56 -1.71 -4.83
N ASN A 51 5.01 -0.99 -5.81
CA ASN A 51 5.76 -0.31 -6.86
C ASN A 51 5.39 1.18 -6.86
N LEU A 52 6.39 2.03 -6.98
CA LEU A 52 6.23 3.45 -7.20
C LEU A 52 6.48 3.75 -8.69
N ILE A 53 5.54 4.41 -9.34
CA ILE A 53 5.73 4.86 -10.73
C ILE A 53 6.69 6.05 -10.74
N SER A 54 7.70 5.98 -11.59
CA SER A 54 8.59 7.09 -11.92
C SER A 54 8.48 7.40 -13.40
N GLU A 55 8.37 8.70 -13.71
CA GLU A 55 8.35 9.18 -15.09
C GLU A 55 9.54 10.10 -15.32
N GLU A 56 10.42 9.71 -16.24
CA GLU A 56 11.55 10.50 -16.65
C GLU A 56 11.59 10.63 -18.19
N ASN A 57 11.58 11.86 -18.68
CA ASN A 57 11.61 12.16 -20.12
C ASN A 57 10.51 11.43 -20.92
N GLY A 58 9.33 11.25 -20.32
CA GLY A 58 8.20 10.53 -20.93
C GLY A 58 8.31 9.00 -20.89
N ALA A 59 9.36 8.47 -20.27
CA ALA A 59 9.51 7.02 -20.04
C ALA A 59 9.02 6.65 -18.63
N ILE A 60 8.11 5.69 -18.57
CA ILE A 60 7.58 5.15 -17.31
C ILE A 60 8.44 3.98 -16.85
N THR A 61 8.89 4.04 -15.62
CA THR A 61 9.61 2.98 -14.91
C THR A 61 8.95 2.70 -13.55
N PHE A 62 9.28 1.56 -12.94
CA PHE A 62 8.73 1.13 -11.67
C PHE A 62 9.84 0.92 -10.65
N ILE A 63 9.74 1.62 -9.52
CA ILE A 63 10.65 1.50 -8.39
C ILE A 63 10.02 0.53 -7.39
N HIS A 64 10.72 -0.53 -7.06
CA HIS A 64 10.25 -1.59 -6.18
C HIS A 64 11.40 -2.20 -5.37
N LYS A 65 11.13 -3.23 -4.56
CA LYS A 65 12.12 -3.83 -3.65
C LYS A 65 13.43 -4.27 -4.31
N TYR A 66 13.41 -4.58 -5.61
CA TYR A 66 14.61 -5.10 -6.30
C TYR A 66 15.51 -3.99 -6.86
N ASN A 67 15.00 -2.76 -7.02
CA ASN A 67 15.77 -1.67 -7.62
C ASN A 67 15.82 -0.37 -6.81
N GLY A 68 14.85 -0.10 -5.89
CA GLY A 68 14.84 1.16 -5.15
C GLY A 68 14.27 1.08 -3.74
N LEU A 69 13.20 0.32 -3.48
CA LEU A 69 12.63 0.17 -2.14
C LEU A 69 13.44 -0.84 -1.31
N LYS A 70 14.69 -0.49 -0.98
CA LYS A 70 15.69 -1.41 -0.41
C LYS A 70 15.30 -2.02 0.93
N GLN A 71 14.52 -1.29 1.74
CA GLN A 71 14.10 -1.74 3.07
C GLN A 71 12.69 -2.33 3.08
N TYR A 72 12.14 -2.59 1.89
CA TYR A 72 10.82 -3.22 1.78
C TYR A 72 10.83 -4.61 2.48
N PRO A 73 9.86 -4.89 3.37
CA PRO A 73 9.79 -6.18 4.08
C PRO A 73 9.38 -7.29 3.11
N ALA A 74 10.37 -8.03 2.62
CA ALA A 74 10.19 -9.08 1.61
C ALA A 74 10.09 -10.49 2.24
N TYR A 75 9.49 -10.59 3.41
CA TYR A 75 9.25 -11.83 4.13
C TYR A 75 7.76 -12.03 4.40
N GLY A 76 7.35 -13.26 4.65
CA GLY A 76 5.95 -13.60 4.86
C GLY A 76 5.10 -13.20 3.65
N LEU A 77 3.87 -12.75 3.91
CA LEU A 77 2.92 -12.31 2.89
C LEU A 77 2.87 -10.77 2.75
N TYR A 78 3.92 -10.03 3.16
CA TYR A 78 4.02 -8.58 2.91
C TYR A 78 4.16 -8.22 1.43
N MET A 79 4.48 -9.19 0.58
CA MET A 79 4.48 -9.03 -0.87
C MET A 79 3.07 -9.08 -1.48
N GLU A 80 2.08 -9.48 -0.70
CA GLU A 80 0.66 -9.56 -1.08
C GLU A 80 -0.06 -8.28 -0.65
N VAL A 81 0.09 -7.23 -1.44
CA VAL A 81 -0.43 -5.89 -1.10
C VAL A 81 -1.84 -5.71 -1.63
N ARG A 82 -2.78 -5.34 -0.75
CA ARG A 82 -4.20 -5.24 -1.07
C ARG A 82 -4.76 -3.84 -1.11
N THR A 83 -4.23 -2.94 -0.29
CA THR A 83 -4.83 -1.62 -0.09
C THR A 83 -3.82 -0.62 0.44
N MET A 84 -4.08 0.67 0.25
CA MET A 84 -3.21 1.75 0.70
C MET A 84 -4.02 2.99 1.00
N THR A 85 -3.61 3.77 1.99
CA THR A 85 -4.16 5.10 2.28
C THR A 85 -3.10 5.98 2.94
N GLU A 86 -3.39 7.27 3.08
CA GLU A 86 -2.52 8.26 3.71
C GLU A 86 -3.28 8.97 4.83
N ASP A 87 -2.66 9.12 6.01
CA ASP A 87 -3.22 9.89 7.10
C ASP A 87 -2.97 11.40 6.95
N GLU A 88 -3.45 12.21 7.90
CA GLU A 88 -3.31 13.67 7.87
C GLU A 88 -1.86 14.13 8.14
N ASP A 89 -1.06 13.30 8.80
CA ASP A 89 0.36 13.56 9.03
C ASP A 89 1.24 13.20 7.80
N GLY A 90 0.65 12.70 6.71
CA GLY A 90 1.35 12.25 5.51
C GLY A 90 2.04 10.89 5.66
N ARG A 91 1.68 10.11 6.71
CA ARG A 91 2.11 8.73 6.84
C ARG A 91 1.29 7.84 5.94
N ILE A 92 1.97 7.01 5.18
CA ILE A 92 1.35 6.03 4.29
C ILE A 92 1.10 4.73 5.07
N TRP A 93 -0.10 4.20 4.92
CA TRP A 93 -0.56 2.94 5.50
C TRP A 93 -0.84 1.94 4.38
N VAL A 94 -0.32 0.73 4.50
CA VAL A 94 -0.41 -0.32 3.49
C VAL A 94 -0.92 -1.60 4.10
N GLY A 95 -2.05 -2.09 3.62
CA GLY A 95 -2.63 -3.36 4.03
C GLY A 95 -2.12 -4.52 3.18
N THR A 96 -1.69 -5.58 3.85
CA THR A 96 -1.16 -6.80 3.22
C THR A 96 -1.86 -8.05 3.78
N MET A 97 -1.57 -9.20 3.21
CA MET A 97 -2.05 -10.48 3.73
C MET A 97 -1.32 -10.93 5.01
N ASP A 98 -0.30 -10.20 5.48
CA ASP A 98 0.46 -10.52 6.69
C ASP A 98 0.52 -9.35 7.69
N GLY A 99 -0.43 -8.47 7.62
CA GLY A 99 -0.56 -7.32 8.52
C GLY A 99 -0.50 -5.98 7.83
N LEU A 100 -0.32 -4.95 8.64
CA LEU A 100 -0.23 -3.58 8.22
C LEU A 100 1.24 -3.18 8.08
N MET A 101 1.56 -2.39 7.07
CA MET A 101 2.82 -1.65 6.98
C MET A 101 2.55 -0.16 7.06
N SER A 102 3.55 0.61 7.48
CA SER A 102 3.53 2.05 7.27
C SER A 102 4.92 2.61 6.97
N PHE A 103 4.94 3.82 6.41
CA PHE A 103 6.15 4.61 6.24
C PHE A 103 5.81 6.10 6.17
N ASP A 104 6.80 6.96 6.45
CA ASP A 104 6.66 8.40 6.29
C ASP A 104 6.62 8.74 4.79
N GLY A 105 5.54 9.38 4.34
CA GLY A 105 5.38 9.82 2.96
C GLY A 105 6.28 11.00 2.58
N HIS A 106 6.93 11.68 3.54
CA HIS A 106 7.82 12.83 3.30
C HIS A 106 9.27 12.41 3.04
N PHE A 107 9.49 11.46 2.13
CA PHE A 107 10.83 11.06 1.72
C PHE A 107 11.28 11.84 0.48
N THR A 108 12.59 12.02 0.32
CA THR A 108 13.21 12.68 -0.83
C THR A 108 13.71 11.69 -1.89
N ALA A 109 14.02 10.46 -1.48
CA ALA A 109 14.43 9.38 -2.37
C ALA A 109 13.84 8.05 -1.92
N PRO A 110 13.33 7.20 -2.83
CA PRO A 110 12.68 5.93 -2.49
C PRO A 110 13.55 4.97 -1.67
N GLU A 111 14.87 5.03 -1.84
CA GLU A 111 15.83 4.20 -1.10
C GLU A 111 15.90 4.53 0.39
N GLN A 112 15.39 5.71 0.80
CA GLN A 112 15.39 6.19 2.18
C GLN A 112 14.15 5.75 2.96
N ILE A 113 13.15 5.19 2.29
CA ILE A 113 11.90 4.77 2.93
C ILE A 113 12.19 3.71 3.98
N GLN A 114 11.77 3.99 5.22
CA GLN A 114 11.82 3.07 6.35
C GLN A 114 10.45 2.47 6.53
N PHE A 115 10.31 1.18 6.22
CA PHE A 115 9.05 0.46 6.41
C PHE A 115 8.94 -0.05 7.85
N GLU A 116 7.79 0.16 8.45
CA GLU A 116 7.40 -0.39 9.74
C GLU A 116 6.29 -1.42 9.50
N THR A 117 6.32 -2.53 10.22
CA THR A 117 5.37 -3.64 10.04
C THR A 117 4.65 -3.96 11.34
N TYR A 118 3.33 -4.22 11.24
CA TYR A 118 2.45 -4.48 12.39
C TYR A 118 1.58 -5.69 12.06
N ARG A 119 1.71 -6.74 12.86
CA ARG A 119 0.98 -8.00 12.66
C ARG A 119 -0.29 -8.12 13.49
N GLN A 120 -0.41 -7.41 14.56
CA GLN A 120 -1.59 -7.45 15.41
C GLN A 120 -2.25 -6.08 15.41
N VAL A 121 -3.29 -5.93 14.60
CA VAL A 121 -4.03 -4.68 14.45
C VAL A 121 -5.33 -4.66 15.25
N SER A 122 -5.72 -5.78 15.88
CA SER A 122 -6.86 -5.88 16.78
C SER A 122 -6.53 -6.69 18.03
N GLU A 123 -7.14 -6.34 19.17
CA GLU A 123 -6.95 -7.05 20.45
C GLU A 123 -7.43 -8.50 20.40
N ASN A 124 -8.30 -8.84 19.46
CA ASN A 124 -8.91 -10.16 19.30
C ASN A 124 -8.32 -10.96 18.13
N SER A 125 -7.34 -10.41 17.40
CA SER A 125 -6.75 -11.11 16.27
C SER A 125 -5.68 -12.10 16.71
N ASN A 126 -5.80 -13.32 16.24
CA ASN A 126 -4.71 -14.28 16.24
C ASN A 126 -3.75 -13.98 15.07
N VAL A 127 -2.56 -14.53 15.09
CA VAL A 127 -1.54 -14.36 14.01
C VAL A 127 -2.10 -14.74 12.62
N ALA A 128 -3.11 -15.59 12.57
CA ALA A 128 -3.82 -15.96 11.34
C ALA A 128 -4.77 -14.85 10.81
N ASP A 129 -5.11 -13.85 11.64
CA ASP A 129 -6.11 -12.83 11.33
C ASP A 129 -5.47 -11.49 10.92
N ASN A 130 -4.25 -11.51 10.42
CA ASN A 130 -3.54 -10.30 9.97
C ASN A 130 -3.80 -9.95 8.50
N ASP A 131 -4.74 -10.62 7.86
CA ASP A 131 -5.08 -10.36 6.47
C ASP A 131 -5.91 -9.08 6.35
N ILE A 132 -5.25 -7.99 5.97
CA ILE A 132 -5.87 -6.67 5.81
C ILE A 132 -6.57 -6.63 4.47
N TYR A 133 -7.88 -6.44 4.49
CA TYR A 133 -8.70 -6.39 3.28
C TYR A 133 -8.82 -5.00 2.71
N VAL A 134 -9.18 -4.02 3.55
CA VAL A 134 -9.41 -2.64 3.13
C VAL A 134 -8.89 -1.66 4.16
N LEU A 135 -8.21 -0.63 3.69
CA LEU A 135 -7.98 0.62 4.40
C LEU A 135 -8.89 1.69 3.78
N TYR A 136 -9.66 2.36 4.61
CA TYR A 136 -10.57 3.40 4.16
C TYR A 136 -10.39 4.66 5.02
N LYS A 137 -10.08 5.79 4.39
CA LYS A 137 -10.10 7.09 5.04
C LYS A 137 -11.46 7.75 4.79
N ASP A 138 -12.20 8.02 5.87
CA ASP A 138 -13.51 8.67 5.79
C ASP A 138 -13.39 10.19 5.63
N THR A 139 -14.54 10.86 5.54
CA THR A 139 -14.61 12.33 5.37
C THR A 139 -14.10 13.11 6.56
N ASP A 140 -14.03 12.49 7.73
CA ASP A 140 -13.49 13.05 8.96
C ASP A 140 -12.00 12.68 9.15
N SER A 141 -11.36 12.21 8.07
CA SER A 141 -9.96 11.77 8.02
C SER A 141 -9.63 10.59 8.95
N GLN A 142 -10.63 9.84 9.40
CA GLN A 142 -10.40 8.65 10.20
C GLN A 142 -10.08 7.46 9.32
N ILE A 143 -9.06 6.68 9.70
CA ILE A 143 -8.68 5.47 8.97
C ILE A 143 -9.35 4.26 9.61
N TRP A 144 -10.11 3.56 8.78
CA TRP A 144 -10.77 2.30 9.10
C TRP A 144 -10.01 1.14 8.46
N VAL A 145 -9.85 0.06 9.21
CA VAL A 145 -9.10 -1.12 8.80
C VAL A 145 -10.01 -2.34 8.92
N SER A 146 -10.36 -2.95 7.81
CA SER A 146 -11.05 -4.24 7.82
C SER A 146 -10.03 -5.39 7.77
N VAL A 147 -10.19 -6.34 8.69
CA VAL A 147 -9.31 -7.50 8.84
C VAL A 147 -10.13 -8.77 8.62
N PHE A 148 -9.66 -9.66 7.77
CA PHE A 148 -10.34 -10.95 7.58
C PHE A 148 -10.33 -11.73 8.89
N GLY A 149 -11.53 -12.12 9.38
CA GLY A 149 -11.66 -12.76 10.69
C GLY A 149 -11.49 -11.84 11.90
N GLY A 150 -10.85 -10.68 11.75
CA GLY A 150 -10.52 -9.73 12.82
C GLY A 150 -11.48 -8.52 12.94
N GLY A 151 -12.55 -8.48 12.12
CA GLY A 151 -13.58 -7.44 12.20
C GLY A 151 -13.13 -6.07 11.66
N LEU A 152 -13.78 -5.03 12.18
CA LEU A 152 -13.50 -3.64 11.81
C LEU A 152 -12.71 -2.94 12.91
N ASN A 153 -11.67 -2.24 12.52
CA ASN A 153 -10.80 -1.50 13.42
C ASN A 153 -10.70 -0.04 12.96
N LYS A 154 -10.55 0.87 13.89
CA LYS A 154 -10.32 2.29 13.62
C LYS A 154 -8.93 2.67 14.14
N LEU A 155 -8.10 3.28 13.32
CA LEU A 155 -6.84 3.87 13.76
C LEU A 155 -7.14 5.10 14.60
N VAL A 156 -6.80 5.05 15.88
CA VAL A 156 -7.01 6.16 16.83
C VAL A 156 -5.90 7.19 16.70
N ARG A 157 -4.65 6.71 16.67
CA ARG A 157 -3.44 7.53 16.50
C ARG A 157 -2.24 6.65 16.20
N TYR A 158 -1.18 7.27 15.70
CA TYR A 158 0.15 6.70 15.64
C TYR A 158 1.00 7.26 16.79
N ASP A 159 1.54 6.38 17.65
CA ASP A 159 2.46 6.75 18.72
C ASP A 159 3.87 6.88 18.14
N LYS A 160 4.33 8.12 17.94
CA LYS A 160 5.62 8.43 17.30
C LYS A 160 6.82 7.99 18.16
N GLU A 161 6.66 7.94 19.50
CA GLU A 161 7.75 7.52 20.41
C GLU A 161 7.93 6.00 20.38
N LYS A 162 6.83 5.26 20.39
CA LYS A 162 6.84 3.79 20.35
C LYS A 162 6.91 3.24 18.94
N ARG A 163 6.65 4.08 17.93
CA ARG A 163 6.51 3.71 16.51
C ARG A 163 5.42 2.64 16.29
N GLU A 164 4.29 2.82 16.97
CA GLU A 164 3.18 1.86 16.96
C GLU A 164 1.84 2.53 16.71
N PRO A 165 0.96 1.94 15.88
CA PRO A 165 -0.42 2.37 15.74
C PRO A 165 -1.26 1.90 16.92
N ILE A 166 -2.19 2.75 17.34
CA ILE A 166 -3.19 2.43 18.36
C ILE A 166 -4.54 2.32 17.68
N PHE A 167 -5.17 1.16 17.81
CA PHE A 167 -6.47 0.87 17.22
C PHE A 167 -7.57 0.75 18.28
N LYS A 168 -8.78 1.09 17.87
CA LYS A 168 -10.01 0.70 18.54
C LYS A 168 -10.73 -0.34 17.68
N SER A 169 -10.94 -1.53 18.22
CA SER A 169 -11.65 -2.62 17.54
C SER A 169 -13.16 -2.52 17.75
N TYR A 170 -13.91 -2.88 16.73
CA TYR A 170 -15.37 -3.01 16.74
C TYR A 170 -15.72 -4.44 16.33
N GLY A 171 -16.22 -5.24 17.24
CA GLY A 171 -16.54 -6.65 17.03
C GLY A 171 -17.84 -7.07 17.71
N ILE A 172 -18.13 -8.36 17.74
CA ILE A 172 -19.35 -8.95 18.29
C ILE A 172 -19.62 -8.50 19.74
N ARG A 173 -18.58 -8.22 20.53
CA ARG A 173 -18.73 -7.76 21.94
C ARG A 173 -19.25 -6.33 22.05
N GLU A 174 -19.23 -5.55 20.98
CA GLU A 174 -19.64 -4.15 20.92
C GLU A 174 -20.94 -3.95 20.15
N GLY A 175 -21.70 -5.04 19.91
CA GLY A 175 -23.07 -4.98 19.40
C GLY A 175 -23.18 -4.92 17.89
N MET A 176 -22.17 -5.40 17.16
CA MET A 176 -22.32 -5.69 15.72
C MET A 176 -22.69 -7.15 15.47
#